data_0178bba31070737949d44e2b3ebc81c3
#
_entry.id   0178bba31070737949d44e2b3ebc81c3
#
_cell.length_a   1.000
_cell.length_b   1.000
_cell.length_c   1.000
_cell.angle_alpha   90.00
_cell.angle_beta   90.00
_cell.angle_gamma   90.00
#
_symmetry.space_group_name_H-M   'P 1'
#
loop_
_entity.id
_entity.type
_entity.pdbx_description
1 polymer ?
#
loop_
_entity_poly.entity_id
_entity_poly.type
_entity_poly.pdbx_seq_one_letter_code
_entity_poly.pdbx_strand_id
1 'polypeptide(L)'
;MENFDIHSYDKYIVSFSGGKDSTACFLYLLDQGIPKDRIELWHQDIDGRENVFFDWEVTPDYCRKFAEAFGVQIYFQWKEGGFKREMLRENSLTAPICFELPDNTIQKVGGTRGNPSTRLKFPQSSPDLKVRWCSAYLKIDVCSSAIRNQERFNNIRTLVLSGERGEESPQRAKYKILEPDRADLRNSKTKPRYVDRHRPLRDWKEERVWEIIERYRVRAHPCYYMGWGRCSCKFCIFGNKNQFASAAFISPELTEEIIEFEKVFGCTMKRTTDLRTLIDSGTPYQYITQQLKELSASYDYNLPVILSDNEEWVLPSGAYGEMCGPS
;
A
#
# COMPACT_ATOMS: atom_id res chain seq x y z
N MET A 1 12.85 0.47 29.34
CA MET A 1 12.78 0.61 27.87
C MET A 1 14.03 1.38 27.48
N GLU A 2 14.90 0.79 26.67
CA GLU A 2 16.01 1.53 26.07
C GLU A 2 15.40 2.76 25.37
N ASN A 3 16.03 3.93 25.56
CA ASN A 3 15.58 5.15 24.92
C ASN A 3 15.61 4.93 23.39
N PHE A 4 14.45 5.00 22.72
CA PHE A 4 14.37 4.95 21.28
C PHE A 4 15.08 6.18 20.70
N ASP A 5 16.16 5.93 19.99
CA ASP A 5 16.87 6.95 19.22
C ASP A 5 16.71 6.66 17.73
N ILE A 6 15.94 7.50 17.05
CA ILE A 6 15.69 7.36 15.61
C ILE A 6 16.97 7.47 14.78
N HIS A 7 17.98 8.20 15.23
CA HIS A 7 19.25 8.41 14.50
C HIS A 7 20.19 7.21 14.60
N SER A 8 19.89 6.24 15.45
CA SER A 8 20.72 5.04 15.67
C SER A 8 20.59 3.98 14.57
N TYR A 9 19.81 4.22 13.52
CA TYR A 9 19.60 3.28 12.42
C TYR A 9 20.43 3.66 11.18
N ASP A 10 20.91 2.66 10.47
CA ASP A 10 21.70 2.83 9.25
C ASP A 10 20.84 3.04 8.02
N LYS A 11 19.65 2.39 7.98
CA LYS A 11 18.68 2.45 6.89
C LYS A 11 17.25 2.60 7.39
N TYR A 12 16.46 3.35 6.62
CA TYR A 12 15.04 3.62 6.87
C TYR A 12 14.23 3.17 5.66
N ILE A 13 13.30 2.25 5.88
CA ILE A 13 12.40 1.76 4.84
C ILE A 13 11.01 2.30 5.15
N VAL A 14 10.45 3.09 4.26
CA VAL A 14 9.06 3.53 4.35
C VAL A 14 8.20 2.59 3.51
N SER A 15 7.26 1.85 4.12
CA SER A 15 6.23 1.11 3.40
C SER A 15 5.33 2.10 2.65
N PHE A 16 5.66 2.37 1.37
CA PHE A 16 5.12 3.50 0.61
C PHE A 16 4.05 3.05 -0.39
N SER A 17 2.80 3.40 -0.11
CA SER A 17 1.66 3.08 -0.96
C SER A 17 1.17 4.26 -1.83
N GLY A 18 1.84 5.40 -1.79
CA GLY A 18 1.35 6.65 -2.39
C GLY A 18 0.22 7.34 -1.61
N GLY A 19 -0.28 6.72 -0.53
CA GLY A 19 -1.33 7.29 0.30
C GLY A 19 -0.81 8.28 1.36
N LYS A 20 -1.71 9.14 1.88
CA LYS A 20 -1.40 10.22 2.83
C LYS A 20 -0.57 9.76 4.04
N ASP A 21 -0.91 8.61 4.61
CA ASP A 21 -0.24 8.13 5.82
C ASP A 21 1.21 7.66 5.53
N SER A 22 1.45 7.00 4.39
CA SER A 22 2.80 6.64 3.97
C SER A 22 3.63 7.85 3.56
N THR A 23 3.00 8.84 2.92
CA THR A 23 3.59 10.14 2.63
C THR A 23 4.00 10.86 3.91
N ALA A 24 3.12 10.94 4.91
CA ALA A 24 3.43 11.54 6.20
C ALA A 24 4.55 10.82 6.95
N CYS A 25 4.65 9.48 6.85
CA CYS A 25 5.81 8.74 7.40
C CYS A 25 7.13 9.15 6.79
N PHE A 26 7.17 9.36 5.48
CA PHE A 26 8.36 9.83 4.80
C PHE A 26 8.71 11.28 5.21
N LEU A 27 7.73 12.17 5.19
CA LEU A 27 7.92 13.56 5.58
C LEU A 27 8.33 13.71 7.06
N TYR A 28 7.82 12.83 7.92
CA TYR A 28 8.25 12.73 9.31
C TYR A 28 9.76 12.44 9.43
N LEU A 29 10.32 11.54 8.60
CA LEU A 29 11.77 11.29 8.60
C LEU A 29 12.57 12.53 8.19
N LEU A 30 12.07 13.31 7.23
CA LEU A 30 12.70 14.58 6.84
C LEU A 30 12.67 15.59 7.99
N ASP A 31 11.55 15.70 8.71
CA ASP A 31 11.43 16.56 9.90
C ASP A 31 12.37 16.12 11.03
N GLN A 32 12.68 14.83 11.13
CA GLN A 32 13.68 14.32 12.08
C GLN A 32 15.12 14.54 11.59
N GLY A 33 15.35 15.16 10.43
CA GLY A 33 16.67 15.41 9.89
C GLY A 33 17.38 14.15 9.38
N ILE A 34 16.65 13.09 9.06
CA ILE A 34 17.25 11.86 8.52
C ILE A 34 17.73 12.12 7.09
N PRO A 35 19.02 11.82 6.78
CA PRO A 35 19.58 11.99 5.45
C PRO A 35 18.84 11.15 4.39
N LYS A 36 18.54 11.77 3.23
CA LYS A 36 17.74 11.14 2.17
C LYS A 36 18.39 9.89 1.57
N ASP A 37 19.71 9.81 1.56
CA ASP A 37 20.49 8.65 1.10
C ASP A 37 20.36 7.43 2.00
N ARG A 38 19.88 7.61 3.24
CA ARG A 38 19.52 6.52 4.15
C ARG A 38 18.07 6.09 4.05
N ILE A 39 17.20 6.84 3.35
CA ILE A 39 15.77 6.57 3.22
C ILE A 39 15.50 5.86 1.91
N GLU A 40 14.72 4.79 2.00
CA GLU A 40 14.22 4.04 0.85
C GLU A 40 12.69 3.97 0.93
N LEU A 41 12.00 4.30 -0.16
CA LEU A 41 10.57 4.05 -0.32
C LEU A 41 10.38 2.64 -0.88
N TRP A 42 9.54 1.85 -0.26
CA TRP A 42 9.26 0.47 -0.67
C TRP A 42 7.78 0.32 -1.03
N HIS A 43 7.50 0.16 -2.32
CA HIS A 43 6.15 -0.03 -2.83
C HIS A 43 5.85 -1.50 -3.08
N GLN A 44 4.80 -2.02 -2.44
CA GLN A 44 4.30 -3.37 -2.68
C GLN A 44 3.20 -3.29 -3.74
N ASP A 45 3.57 -3.59 -5.00
CA ASP A 45 2.64 -3.64 -6.13
C ASP A 45 1.80 -4.92 -6.04
N ILE A 46 0.53 -4.76 -5.75
CA ILE A 46 -0.36 -5.90 -5.51
C ILE A 46 -0.77 -6.62 -6.79
N ASP A 47 -0.73 -5.97 -7.93
CA ASP A 47 -1.11 -6.55 -9.23
C ASP A 47 0.07 -7.15 -9.99
N GLY A 48 1.31 -7.03 -9.44
CA GLY A 48 2.46 -7.82 -9.89
C GLY A 48 3.22 -7.25 -11.08
N ARG A 49 3.13 -5.94 -11.31
CA ARG A 49 3.84 -5.22 -12.38
C ARG A 49 3.37 -5.55 -13.81
N GLU A 50 2.28 -6.25 -13.92
CA GLU A 50 1.65 -6.62 -15.18
C GLU A 50 0.38 -5.78 -15.41
N ASN A 51 -0.70 -6.42 -15.77
CA ASN A 51 -1.98 -5.73 -15.94
C ASN A 51 -2.64 -5.44 -14.59
N VAL A 52 -2.96 -4.18 -14.34
CA VAL A 52 -3.68 -3.77 -13.14
C VAL A 52 -5.05 -4.43 -13.13
N PHE A 53 -5.38 -5.06 -12.02
CA PHE A 53 -6.65 -5.75 -11.80
C PHE A 53 -7.41 -5.20 -10.60
N PHE A 54 -6.72 -4.85 -9.52
CA PHE A 54 -7.37 -4.48 -8.27
C PHE A 54 -7.01 -3.08 -7.77
N ASP A 55 -5.81 -2.59 -8.12
CA ASP A 55 -5.32 -1.27 -7.71
C ASP A 55 -5.65 -0.18 -8.74
N TRP A 56 -5.08 0.99 -8.56
CA TRP A 56 -5.13 2.10 -9.49
C TRP A 56 -3.96 2.01 -10.47
N GLU A 57 -4.22 2.20 -11.74
CA GLU A 57 -3.23 2.17 -12.80
C GLU A 57 -2.11 3.18 -12.56
N VAL A 58 -2.47 4.35 -12.03
CA VAL A 58 -1.55 5.47 -11.81
C VAL A 58 -0.64 5.30 -10.58
N THR A 59 -0.98 4.43 -9.63
CA THR A 59 -0.27 4.34 -8.34
C THR A 59 1.23 4.07 -8.48
N PRO A 60 1.68 3.12 -9.30
CA PRO A 60 3.12 2.84 -9.42
C PRO A 60 3.91 4.04 -9.93
N ASP A 61 3.38 4.75 -10.94
CA ASP A 61 4.08 5.89 -11.51
C ASP A 61 4.01 7.13 -10.60
N TYR A 62 2.89 7.38 -9.95
CA TYR A 62 2.80 8.39 -8.89
C TYR A 62 3.88 8.18 -7.82
N CYS A 63 4.08 6.93 -7.38
CA CYS A 63 5.10 6.61 -6.39
C CYS A 63 6.53 6.87 -6.91
N ARG A 64 6.83 6.60 -8.19
CA ARG A 64 8.12 6.94 -8.81
C ARG A 64 8.32 8.44 -8.89
N LYS A 65 7.34 9.17 -9.40
CA LYS A 65 7.38 10.64 -9.52
C LYS A 65 7.53 11.31 -8.15
N PHE A 66 6.92 10.72 -7.11
CA PHE A 66 7.13 11.15 -5.73
C PHE A 66 8.57 10.99 -5.30
N ALA A 67 9.15 9.81 -5.51
CA ALA A 67 10.54 9.54 -5.15
C ALA A 67 11.52 10.46 -5.92
N GLU A 68 11.30 10.67 -7.22
CA GLU A 68 12.06 11.59 -8.06
C GLU A 68 11.99 13.03 -7.54
N ALA A 69 10.78 13.52 -7.22
CA ALA A 69 10.57 14.88 -6.72
C ALA A 69 11.31 15.16 -5.40
N PHE A 70 11.42 14.16 -4.54
CA PHE A 70 12.15 14.28 -3.28
C PHE A 70 13.63 13.86 -3.36
N GLY A 71 14.08 13.30 -4.47
CA GLY A 71 15.46 12.81 -4.65
C GLY A 71 15.78 11.64 -3.72
N VAL A 72 14.89 10.67 -3.58
CA VAL A 72 15.06 9.46 -2.77
C VAL A 72 14.89 8.21 -3.62
N GLN A 73 15.47 7.09 -3.17
CA GLN A 73 15.34 5.82 -3.87
C GLN A 73 13.97 5.19 -3.61
N ILE A 74 13.39 4.58 -4.63
CA ILE A 74 12.20 3.74 -4.51
C ILE A 74 12.47 2.36 -5.10
N TYR A 75 12.00 1.32 -4.43
CA TYR A 75 12.08 -0.07 -4.88
C TYR A 75 10.71 -0.70 -4.87
N PHE A 76 10.38 -1.38 -5.96
CA PHE A 76 9.13 -2.11 -6.10
C PHE A 76 9.32 -3.57 -5.71
N GLN A 77 8.33 -4.09 -5.00
CA GLN A 77 8.27 -5.49 -4.64
C GLN A 77 6.88 -6.03 -4.96
N TRP A 78 6.80 -7.24 -5.47
CA TRP A 78 5.54 -7.86 -5.83
C TRP A 78 5.59 -9.38 -5.75
N LYS A 79 4.43 -9.98 -5.73
CA LYS A 79 4.26 -11.40 -5.99
C LYS A 79 4.01 -11.58 -7.49
N GLU A 80 4.72 -12.49 -8.13
CA GLU A 80 4.59 -12.75 -9.57
C GLU A 80 3.14 -13.06 -9.95
N GLY A 81 2.60 -12.36 -10.96
CA GLY A 81 1.21 -12.41 -11.38
C GLY A 81 0.22 -11.81 -10.38
N GLY A 82 0.69 -11.21 -9.30
CA GLY A 82 -0.05 -10.37 -8.38
C GLY A 82 -1.33 -10.96 -7.79
N PHE A 83 -2.30 -10.08 -7.61
CA PHE A 83 -3.60 -10.39 -7.01
C PHE A 83 -4.37 -11.43 -7.83
N LYS A 84 -4.46 -11.24 -9.16
CA LYS A 84 -5.25 -12.11 -10.04
C LYS A 84 -4.74 -13.54 -10.03
N ARG A 85 -3.43 -13.75 -10.17
CA ARG A 85 -2.82 -15.08 -10.10
C ARG A 85 -3.05 -15.76 -8.75
N GLU A 86 -2.88 -15.02 -7.64
CA GLU A 86 -3.07 -15.58 -6.31
C GLU A 86 -4.56 -15.89 -6.04
N MET A 87 -5.48 -15.08 -6.56
CA MET A 87 -6.92 -15.29 -6.50
C MET A 87 -7.34 -16.56 -7.27
N LEU A 88 -6.81 -16.73 -8.48
CA LEU A 88 -7.13 -17.84 -9.39
C LEU A 88 -6.31 -19.11 -9.12
N ARG A 89 -5.52 -19.14 -8.06
CA ARG A 89 -4.66 -20.27 -7.75
C ARG A 89 -5.48 -21.55 -7.54
N GLU A 90 -5.14 -22.58 -8.33
CA GLU A 90 -5.79 -23.90 -8.29
C GLU A 90 -4.71 -24.98 -8.30
N ASN A 91 -4.75 -25.88 -7.31
CA ASN A 91 -3.85 -27.02 -7.13
C ASN A 91 -2.39 -26.69 -7.49
N SER A 92 -1.92 -25.52 -7.05
CA SER A 92 -0.60 -25.03 -7.41
C SER A 92 0.10 -24.35 -6.23
N LEU A 93 1.42 -24.19 -6.36
CA LEU A 93 2.21 -23.45 -5.38
C LEU A 93 1.89 -21.95 -5.42
N THR A 94 2.09 -21.28 -4.28
CA THR A 94 2.08 -19.81 -4.28
C THR A 94 3.19 -19.28 -5.17
N ALA A 95 2.94 -18.16 -5.85
CA ALA A 95 3.92 -17.54 -6.72
C ALA A 95 5.16 -17.06 -5.98
N PRO A 96 6.33 -16.99 -6.63
CA PRO A 96 7.51 -16.37 -6.07
C PRO A 96 7.30 -14.88 -5.81
N ILE A 97 8.17 -14.32 -4.97
CA ILE A 97 8.25 -12.90 -4.68
C ILE A 97 9.40 -12.32 -5.49
N CYS A 98 9.12 -11.22 -6.18
CA CYS A 98 10.08 -10.44 -6.95
C CYS A 98 10.29 -9.10 -6.27
N PHE A 99 11.51 -8.57 -6.33
CA PHE A 99 11.84 -7.24 -5.83
C PHE A 99 13.03 -6.64 -6.56
N GLU A 100 12.99 -5.31 -6.69
CA GLU A 100 14.07 -4.52 -7.28
C GLU A 100 15.24 -4.39 -6.31
N LEU A 101 16.45 -4.39 -6.83
CA LEU A 101 17.71 -4.19 -6.11
C LEU A 101 18.36 -2.85 -6.47
N PRO A 102 19.30 -2.33 -5.65
CA PRO A 102 19.97 -1.07 -5.91
C PRO A 102 20.78 -1.00 -7.21
N ASP A 103 21.13 -2.13 -7.79
CA ASP A 103 21.81 -2.25 -9.08
C ASP A 103 20.85 -2.30 -10.27
N ASN A 104 19.56 -2.02 -10.05
CA ASN A 104 18.45 -2.10 -11.01
C ASN A 104 18.15 -3.53 -11.51
N THR A 105 18.68 -4.56 -10.88
CA THR A 105 18.27 -5.94 -11.16
C THR A 105 17.04 -6.34 -10.36
N ILE A 106 16.38 -7.42 -10.80
CA ILE A 106 15.23 -7.99 -10.11
C ILE A 106 15.62 -9.34 -9.53
N GLN A 107 15.49 -9.48 -8.23
CA GLN A 107 15.66 -10.75 -7.54
C GLN A 107 14.31 -11.46 -7.38
N LYS A 108 14.33 -12.78 -7.57
CA LYS A 108 13.14 -13.65 -7.44
C LYS A 108 13.40 -14.73 -6.39
N VAL A 109 12.49 -14.88 -5.43
CA VAL A 109 12.64 -15.82 -4.31
C VAL A 109 11.35 -16.57 -3.99
N GLY A 110 11.47 -17.81 -3.55
CA GLY A 110 10.33 -18.66 -3.18
C GLY A 110 9.61 -19.25 -4.40
N GLY A 111 8.36 -19.69 -4.20
CA GLY A 111 7.53 -20.27 -5.27
C GLY A 111 7.84 -21.73 -5.62
N THR A 112 8.86 -22.34 -5.02
CA THR A 112 9.34 -23.69 -5.36
C THR A 112 9.15 -24.72 -4.25
N ARG A 113 8.63 -24.31 -3.11
CA ARG A 113 8.47 -25.17 -1.91
C ARG A 113 7.07 -25.03 -1.32
N GLY A 114 6.66 -26.05 -0.59
CA GLY A 114 5.34 -26.12 0.05
C GLY A 114 4.40 -27.08 -0.65
N ASN A 115 3.16 -27.16 -0.19
CA ASN A 115 2.14 -28.00 -0.78
C ASN A 115 1.30 -27.18 -1.77
N PRO A 116 0.98 -27.74 -2.94
CA PRO A 116 -0.04 -27.14 -3.82
C PRO A 116 -1.33 -26.91 -3.06
N SER A 117 -2.01 -25.83 -3.36
CA SER A 117 -3.29 -25.51 -2.75
C SER A 117 -4.17 -24.70 -3.69
N THR A 118 -5.46 -24.67 -3.39
CA THR A 118 -6.47 -23.96 -4.18
C THR A 118 -6.99 -22.77 -3.40
N ARG A 119 -7.21 -21.64 -4.09
CA ARG A 119 -7.84 -20.46 -3.53
C ARG A 119 -9.21 -20.22 -4.14
N LEU A 120 -9.31 -19.85 -5.41
CA LEU A 120 -10.54 -19.59 -6.18
C LEU A 120 -11.58 -18.78 -5.39
N LYS A 121 -11.14 -17.68 -4.78
CA LYS A 121 -11.97 -16.76 -4.00
C LYS A 121 -11.32 -15.41 -3.77
N PHE A 122 -12.17 -14.40 -3.60
CA PHE A 122 -11.74 -13.08 -3.14
C PHE A 122 -11.22 -13.10 -1.68
N PRO A 123 -10.34 -12.17 -1.29
CA PRO A 123 -10.13 -11.88 0.12
C PRO A 123 -11.39 -11.23 0.68
N GLN A 124 -11.62 -11.40 1.98
CA GLN A 124 -12.76 -10.77 2.65
C GLN A 124 -12.31 -9.87 3.79
N SER A 125 -13.15 -8.90 4.16
CA SER A 125 -12.95 -8.05 5.32
C SER A 125 -12.89 -8.88 6.59
N SER A 126 -11.74 -8.93 7.25
CA SER A 126 -11.50 -9.71 8.47
C SER A 126 -10.22 -9.21 9.16
N PRO A 127 -10.14 -9.25 10.50
CA PRO A 127 -8.87 -9.10 11.21
C PRO A 127 -7.92 -10.28 10.94
N ASP A 128 -8.44 -11.46 10.59
CA ASP A 128 -7.64 -12.63 10.26
C ASP A 128 -6.95 -12.48 8.90
N LEU A 129 -5.63 -12.47 8.91
CA LEU A 129 -4.79 -12.38 7.72
C LEU A 129 -4.88 -13.59 6.79
N LYS A 130 -5.35 -14.76 7.28
CA LYS A 130 -5.63 -15.93 6.43
C LYS A 130 -6.81 -15.66 5.50
N VAL A 131 -7.80 -14.95 6.00
CA VAL A 131 -8.99 -14.52 5.24
C VAL A 131 -8.67 -13.30 4.39
N ARG A 132 -8.00 -12.31 4.97
CA ARG A 132 -7.51 -11.11 4.28
C ARG A 132 -6.15 -11.38 3.63
N TRP A 133 -6.10 -12.40 2.80
CA TRP A 133 -4.85 -12.86 2.18
C TRP A 133 -4.17 -11.81 1.29
N CYS A 134 -4.89 -10.84 0.72
CA CYS A 134 -4.29 -9.75 -0.05
C CYS A 134 -3.30 -8.93 0.78
N SER A 135 -3.59 -8.66 2.05
CA SER A 135 -2.67 -7.98 2.95
C SER A 135 -1.48 -8.85 3.34
N ALA A 136 -1.73 -10.14 3.65
CA ALA A 136 -0.69 -11.07 4.05
C ALA A 136 0.29 -11.37 2.91
N TYR A 137 -0.23 -11.91 1.80
CA TYR A 137 0.57 -12.49 0.72
C TYR A 137 1.14 -11.45 -0.26
N LEU A 138 0.44 -10.32 -0.48
CA LEU A 138 0.84 -9.34 -1.48
C LEU A 138 1.55 -8.11 -0.89
N LYS A 139 1.51 -7.93 0.43
CA LYS A 139 2.16 -6.78 1.10
C LYS A 139 3.14 -7.24 2.19
N ILE A 140 2.64 -7.84 3.27
CA ILE A 140 3.44 -8.13 4.47
C ILE A 140 4.54 -9.16 4.16
N ASP A 141 4.20 -10.29 3.53
CA ASP A 141 5.15 -11.35 3.21
C ASP A 141 6.15 -10.90 2.14
N VAL A 142 5.70 -10.09 1.18
CA VAL A 142 6.54 -9.52 0.13
C VAL A 142 7.63 -8.63 0.72
N CYS A 143 7.26 -7.66 1.55
CA CYS A 143 8.19 -6.75 2.22
C CYS A 143 9.20 -7.53 3.09
N SER A 144 8.70 -8.41 3.96
CA SER A 144 9.57 -9.21 4.84
C SER A 144 10.53 -10.11 4.07
N SER A 145 10.07 -10.72 2.96
CA SER A 145 10.91 -11.57 2.13
C SER A 145 11.98 -10.77 1.40
N ALA A 146 11.66 -9.58 0.90
CA ALA A 146 12.63 -8.70 0.27
C ALA A 146 13.74 -8.30 1.25
N ILE A 147 13.42 -7.97 2.51
CA ILE A 147 14.44 -7.67 3.53
C ILE A 147 15.32 -8.89 3.82
N ARG A 148 14.69 -10.07 4.00
CA ARG A 148 15.42 -11.30 4.40
C ARG A 148 16.39 -11.81 3.34
N ASN A 149 16.14 -11.53 2.09
CA ASN A 149 16.91 -12.05 0.96
C ASN A 149 17.89 -11.05 0.34
N GLN A 150 18.13 -9.91 1.00
CA GLN A 150 19.17 -8.96 0.62
C GLN A 150 20.25 -8.90 1.69
N GLU A 151 21.46 -9.26 1.32
CA GLU A 151 22.60 -9.31 2.26
C GLU A 151 22.96 -7.92 2.83
N ARG A 152 22.61 -6.84 2.12
CA ARG A 152 22.87 -5.45 2.54
C ARG A 152 22.17 -5.05 3.85
N PHE A 153 21.19 -5.84 4.31
CA PHE A 153 20.52 -5.62 5.60
C PHE A 153 21.12 -6.45 6.74
N ASN A 154 22.10 -7.30 6.46
CA ASN A 154 22.79 -8.04 7.52
C ASN A 154 23.83 -7.15 8.21
N ASN A 155 24.01 -7.32 9.51
CA ASN A 155 24.95 -6.57 10.36
C ASN A 155 24.71 -5.06 10.43
N ILE A 156 23.54 -4.57 10.01
CA ILE A 156 23.12 -3.16 10.13
C ILE A 156 21.80 -3.06 10.89
N ARG A 157 21.47 -1.84 11.32
CA ARG A 157 20.19 -1.52 11.94
C ARG A 157 19.27 -0.89 10.91
N THR A 158 18.12 -1.50 10.68
CA THR A 158 17.09 -1.04 9.74
C THR A 158 15.82 -0.67 10.48
N LEU A 159 15.26 0.50 10.21
CA LEU A 159 13.96 0.92 10.72
C LEU A 159 12.93 0.86 9.59
N VAL A 160 11.90 0.05 9.76
CA VAL A 160 10.76 -0.03 8.82
C VAL A 160 9.63 0.85 9.36
N LEU A 161 9.24 1.88 8.61
CA LEU A 161 8.13 2.76 8.97
C LEU A 161 6.85 2.32 8.27
N SER A 162 5.75 2.40 9.02
CA SER A 162 4.40 2.12 8.50
C SER A 162 3.38 3.09 9.10
N GLY A 163 2.42 3.52 8.27
CA GLY A 163 1.53 4.63 8.54
C GLY A 163 0.21 4.24 9.24
N GLU A 164 0.19 3.17 10.04
CA GLU A 164 -1.02 2.83 10.80
C GLU A 164 -1.29 3.86 11.89
N ARG A 165 -2.52 4.42 11.89
CA ARG A 165 -3.00 5.36 12.92
C ARG A 165 -4.01 4.70 13.85
N GLY A 166 -3.95 5.05 15.15
CA GLY A 166 -4.83 4.50 16.17
C GLY A 166 -6.30 4.85 15.95
N GLU A 167 -6.60 6.01 15.39
CA GLU A 167 -7.98 6.42 15.11
C GLU A 167 -8.67 5.62 13.99
N GLU A 168 -7.92 4.94 13.12
CA GLU A 168 -8.51 4.15 12.05
C GLU A 168 -9.26 2.90 12.54
N SER A 169 -8.90 2.36 13.72
CA SER A 169 -9.64 1.27 14.35
C SER A 169 -9.17 0.99 15.78
N PRO A 170 -10.05 0.44 16.65
CA PRO A 170 -9.67 0.04 18.02
C PRO A 170 -8.51 -0.96 18.07
N GLN A 171 -8.33 -1.78 17.03
CA GLN A 171 -7.22 -2.72 16.95
C GLN A 171 -5.91 -2.00 16.67
N ARG A 172 -5.90 -0.99 15.77
CA ARG A 172 -4.71 -0.20 15.46
C ARG A 172 -4.26 0.67 16.63
N ALA A 173 -5.19 1.16 17.43
CA ALA A 173 -4.89 1.89 18.66
C ALA A 173 -4.06 1.07 19.67
N LYS A 174 -4.12 -0.27 19.60
CA LYS A 174 -3.35 -1.19 20.46
C LYS A 174 -1.96 -1.54 19.90
N TYR A 175 -1.62 -1.13 18.68
CA TYR A 175 -0.32 -1.43 18.11
C TYR A 175 0.80 -0.72 18.88
N LYS A 176 1.92 -1.40 19.06
CA LYS A 176 3.12 -0.77 19.61
C LYS A 176 3.69 0.25 18.65
N ILE A 177 4.16 1.38 19.16
CA ILE A 177 4.84 2.39 18.36
C ILE A 177 6.13 1.82 17.77
N LEU A 178 6.85 1.03 18.57
CA LEU A 178 8.10 0.37 18.18
C LEU A 178 8.08 -1.09 18.61
N GLU A 179 8.46 -1.98 17.71
CA GLU A 179 8.62 -3.40 17.99
C GLU A 179 9.58 -4.05 16.97
N PRO A 180 10.20 -5.21 17.28
CA PRO A 180 10.95 -5.96 16.28
C PRO A 180 10.07 -6.31 15.07
N ASP A 181 10.61 -6.11 13.87
CA ASP A 181 9.92 -6.47 12.63
C ASP A 181 9.95 -7.99 12.39
N ARG A 182 9.06 -8.47 11.53
CA ARG A 182 9.04 -9.90 11.11
C ARG A 182 10.33 -10.35 10.41
N ALA A 183 11.06 -9.42 9.80
CA ALA A 183 12.34 -9.69 9.17
C ALA A 183 13.51 -9.67 10.15
N ASP A 184 13.27 -9.30 11.41
CA ASP A 184 14.33 -9.26 12.44
C ASP A 184 14.99 -10.62 12.65
N LEU A 185 16.30 -10.61 12.81
CA LEU A 185 17.12 -11.78 13.08
C LEU A 185 18.33 -11.40 13.98
N ARG A 186 18.13 -10.45 14.91
CA ARG A 186 19.21 -9.87 15.74
C ARG A 186 19.97 -10.91 16.57
N ASN A 187 19.32 -12.02 16.93
CA ASN A 187 19.90 -13.09 17.75
C ASN A 187 20.65 -14.16 16.93
N SER A 188 20.76 -14.01 15.61
CA SER A 188 21.52 -14.93 14.78
C SER A 188 23.02 -14.83 15.07
N LYS A 189 23.67 -15.98 15.25
CA LYS A 189 25.14 -16.06 15.47
C LYS A 189 25.95 -15.80 14.19
N THR A 190 25.37 -16.03 13.03
CA THR A 190 26.09 -16.04 11.74
C THR A 190 25.76 -14.83 10.87
N LYS A 191 24.50 -14.40 10.81
CA LYS A 191 24.02 -13.29 9.99
C LYS A 191 22.98 -12.47 10.79
N PRO A 192 23.41 -11.74 11.83
CA PRO A 192 22.50 -10.91 12.60
C PRO A 192 21.93 -9.79 11.70
N ARG A 193 20.63 -9.51 11.86
CA ARG A 193 19.94 -8.45 11.17
C ARG A 193 18.99 -7.78 12.14
N TYR A 194 19.24 -6.51 12.43
CA TYR A 194 18.43 -5.72 13.36
C TYR A 194 17.39 -4.99 12.58
N VAL A 195 16.14 -5.41 12.66
CA VAL A 195 15.03 -4.74 11.97
C VAL A 195 13.94 -4.44 12.98
N ASP A 196 13.66 -3.15 13.17
CA ASP A 196 12.56 -2.69 13.98
C ASP A 196 11.47 -2.07 13.11
N ARG A 197 10.22 -2.21 13.55
CA ARG A 197 9.06 -1.55 12.95
C ARG A 197 8.64 -0.38 13.82
N HIS A 198 8.57 0.78 13.20
CA HIS A 198 8.13 2.02 13.84
C HIS A 198 6.84 2.54 13.21
N ARG A 199 5.90 2.95 14.05
CA ARG A 199 4.62 3.56 13.66
C ARG A 199 4.56 4.99 14.20
N PRO A 200 5.25 5.94 13.56
CA PRO A 200 5.37 7.31 14.08
C PRO A 200 4.01 8.02 14.14
N LEU A 201 3.09 7.62 13.27
CA LEU A 201 1.78 8.26 13.15
C LEU A 201 0.70 7.61 14.04
N ARG A 202 1.04 6.60 14.86
CA ARG A 202 0.03 5.86 15.64
C ARG A 202 -0.89 6.78 16.45
N ASP A 203 -0.32 7.80 17.05
CA ASP A 203 -1.04 8.75 17.91
C ASP A 203 -1.41 10.06 17.19
N TRP A 204 -1.23 10.11 15.85
CA TRP A 204 -1.61 11.27 15.06
C TRP A 204 -3.08 11.20 14.66
N LYS A 205 -3.72 12.35 14.68
CA LYS A 205 -5.01 12.55 14.02
C LYS A 205 -4.83 12.83 12.53
N GLU A 206 -5.89 12.67 11.76
CA GLU A 206 -5.86 12.86 10.31
C GLU A 206 -5.49 14.29 9.93
N GLU A 207 -5.91 15.29 10.73
CA GLU A 207 -5.56 16.69 10.54
C GLU A 207 -4.04 16.87 10.46
N ARG A 208 -3.30 16.30 11.40
CA ARG A 208 -1.84 16.40 11.43
C ARG A 208 -1.17 15.73 10.23
N VAL A 209 -1.78 14.69 9.69
CA VAL A 209 -1.31 14.04 8.45
C VAL A 209 -1.45 14.99 7.27
N TRP A 210 -2.58 15.68 7.14
CA TRP A 210 -2.76 16.65 6.07
C TRP A 210 -1.92 17.91 6.27
N GLU A 211 -1.74 18.40 7.50
CA GLU A 211 -0.88 19.55 7.82
C GLU A 211 0.58 19.33 7.38
N ILE A 212 1.17 18.14 7.60
CA ILE A 212 2.53 17.89 7.13
C ILE A 212 2.60 17.79 5.60
N ILE A 213 1.60 17.22 4.95
CA ILE A 213 1.52 17.11 3.48
C ILE A 213 1.39 18.51 2.86
N GLU A 214 0.54 19.37 3.41
CA GLU A 214 0.39 20.78 3.00
C GLU A 214 1.70 21.54 3.17
N ARG A 215 2.34 21.46 4.33
CA ARG A 215 3.60 22.15 4.63
C ARG A 215 4.72 21.83 3.64
N TYR A 216 4.78 20.57 3.16
CA TYR A 216 5.69 20.14 2.09
C TYR A 216 5.12 20.36 0.69
N ARG A 217 3.93 20.96 0.58
CA ARG A 217 3.24 21.28 -0.68
C ARG A 217 3.07 20.06 -1.59
N VAL A 218 2.88 18.87 -1.01
CA VAL A 218 2.73 17.63 -1.76
C VAL A 218 1.33 17.53 -2.35
N ARG A 219 1.24 17.31 -3.65
CA ARG A 219 0.00 16.92 -4.33
C ARG A 219 -0.32 15.47 -3.99
N ALA A 220 -1.46 15.25 -3.36
CA ALA A 220 -1.87 13.91 -2.96
C ALA A 220 -2.21 13.02 -4.17
N HIS A 221 -2.26 11.71 -3.94
CA HIS A 221 -2.67 10.74 -4.96
C HIS A 221 -4.07 11.09 -5.54
N PRO A 222 -4.32 10.91 -6.86
CA PRO A 222 -5.57 11.31 -7.53
C PRO A 222 -6.85 10.82 -6.86
N CYS A 223 -6.84 9.63 -6.24
CA CYS A 223 -8.03 9.09 -5.58
C CYS A 223 -8.61 10.02 -4.51
N TYR A 224 -7.77 10.79 -3.81
CA TYR A 224 -8.26 11.74 -2.80
C TYR A 224 -9.07 12.88 -3.40
N TYR A 225 -8.68 13.39 -4.57
CA TYR A 225 -9.43 14.44 -5.27
C TYR A 225 -10.75 13.94 -5.84
N MET A 226 -10.88 12.64 -6.06
CA MET A 226 -12.11 11.99 -6.50
C MET A 226 -13.07 11.64 -5.35
N GLY A 227 -12.68 11.84 -4.08
CA GLY A 227 -13.54 11.64 -2.92
C GLY A 227 -13.20 10.41 -2.05
N TRP A 228 -12.14 9.66 -2.35
CA TRP A 228 -11.70 8.57 -1.46
C TRP A 228 -11.00 9.13 -0.22
N GLY A 229 -11.46 8.76 0.97
CA GLY A 229 -10.82 9.15 2.23
C GLY A 229 -9.50 8.40 2.51
N ARG A 230 -9.21 7.37 1.71
CA ARG A 230 -8.01 6.55 1.83
C ARG A 230 -7.53 6.07 0.47
N CYS A 231 -6.23 6.21 0.20
CA CYS A 231 -5.58 5.57 -0.94
C CYS A 231 -5.43 4.07 -0.64
N SER A 232 -6.43 3.31 -1.00
CA SER A 232 -6.47 1.85 -1.02
C SER A 232 -6.58 1.40 -2.47
N CYS A 233 -6.55 0.09 -2.71
CA CYS A 233 -6.85 -0.43 -4.04
C CYS A 233 -8.22 0.08 -4.52
N LYS A 234 -8.39 0.29 -5.81
CA LYS A 234 -9.63 0.78 -6.43
C LYS A 234 -10.85 -0.09 -6.06
N PHE A 235 -10.69 -1.41 -6.09
CA PHE A 235 -11.71 -2.39 -5.68
C PHE A 235 -11.44 -2.98 -4.28
N CYS A 236 -11.03 -2.15 -3.34
CA CYS A 236 -10.67 -2.61 -2.00
C CYS A 236 -11.83 -3.32 -1.30
N ILE A 237 -11.55 -4.50 -0.72
CA ILE A 237 -12.54 -5.28 0.05
C ILE A 237 -13.17 -4.51 1.22
N PHE A 238 -12.54 -3.46 1.69
CA PHE A 238 -13.08 -2.56 2.72
C PHE A 238 -13.94 -1.44 2.15
N GLY A 239 -13.99 -1.29 0.82
CA GLY A 239 -14.80 -0.26 0.17
C GLY A 239 -16.27 -0.35 0.57
N ASN A 240 -16.92 0.82 0.69
CA ASN A 240 -18.37 0.94 0.86
C ASN A 240 -19.08 0.94 -0.52
N LYS A 241 -20.41 0.98 -0.51
CA LYS A 241 -21.22 0.97 -1.73
C LYS A 241 -20.90 2.12 -2.69
N ASN A 242 -20.66 3.34 -2.16
CA ASN A 242 -20.35 4.51 -2.97
C ASN A 242 -18.97 4.42 -3.62
N GLN A 243 -17.99 3.84 -2.91
CA GLN A 243 -16.66 3.57 -3.48
C GLN A 243 -16.72 2.53 -4.59
N PHE A 244 -17.51 1.44 -4.42
CA PHE A 244 -17.68 0.47 -5.50
C PHE A 244 -18.46 1.03 -6.68
N ALA A 245 -19.51 1.85 -6.46
CA ALA A 245 -20.20 2.56 -7.53
C ALA A 245 -19.26 3.52 -8.27
N SER A 246 -18.39 4.24 -7.54
CA SER A 246 -17.38 5.12 -8.11
C SER A 246 -16.31 4.35 -8.91
N ALA A 247 -15.84 3.21 -8.39
CA ALA A 247 -14.88 2.35 -9.09
C ALA A 247 -15.48 1.78 -10.38
N ALA A 248 -16.74 1.36 -10.34
CA ALA A 248 -17.49 0.90 -11.51
C ALA A 248 -17.69 2.02 -12.57
N PHE A 249 -17.93 3.25 -12.13
CA PHE A 249 -18.01 4.41 -13.03
C PHE A 249 -16.67 4.70 -13.72
N ILE A 250 -15.55 4.52 -13.01
CA ILE A 250 -14.20 4.73 -13.55
C ILE A 250 -13.79 3.59 -14.49
N SER A 251 -14.02 2.34 -14.09
CA SER A 251 -13.53 1.12 -14.76
C SER A 251 -14.66 0.10 -14.97
N PRO A 252 -15.61 0.36 -15.89
CA PRO A 252 -16.80 -0.48 -16.06
C PRO A 252 -16.45 -1.91 -16.53
N GLU A 253 -15.51 -2.06 -17.47
CA GLU A 253 -15.12 -3.36 -18.01
C GLU A 253 -14.48 -4.25 -16.94
N LEU A 254 -13.57 -3.69 -16.14
CA LEU A 254 -12.95 -4.40 -15.03
C LEU A 254 -13.96 -4.77 -13.95
N THR A 255 -14.96 -3.94 -13.75
CA THR A 255 -16.07 -4.23 -12.81
C THR A 255 -16.85 -5.47 -13.24
N GLU A 256 -17.19 -5.58 -14.51
CA GLU A 256 -17.89 -6.76 -15.04
C GLU A 256 -17.03 -8.03 -14.90
N GLU A 257 -15.73 -7.93 -15.15
CA GLU A 257 -14.80 -9.05 -14.93
C GLU A 257 -14.81 -9.52 -13.46
N ILE A 258 -14.78 -8.59 -12.50
CA ILE A 258 -14.82 -8.92 -11.07
C ILE A 258 -16.16 -9.56 -10.68
N ILE A 259 -17.27 -9.05 -11.19
CA ILE A 259 -18.61 -9.62 -10.97
C ILE A 259 -18.69 -11.05 -11.53
N GLU A 260 -18.11 -11.30 -12.69
CA GLU A 260 -18.10 -12.64 -13.26
C GLU A 260 -17.29 -13.62 -12.40
N PHE A 261 -16.18 -13.18 -11.79
CA PHE A 261 -15.46 -14.03 -10.84
C PHE A 261 -16.26 -14.38 -9.59
N GLU A 262 -17.14 -13.51 -9.10
CA GLU A 262 -18.06 -13.89 -8.00
C GLU A 262 -18.96 -15.08 -8.39
N LYS A 263 -19.47 -15.08 -9.62
CA LYS A 263 -20.30 -16.18 -10.13
C LYS A 263 -19.48 -17.46 -10.30
N VAL A 264 -18.31 -17.35 -10.94
CA VAL A 264 -17.41 -18.50 -11.17
C VAL A 264 -16.98 -19.16 -9.86
N PHE A 265 -16.68 -18.36 -8.83
CA PHE A 265 -16.28 -18.89 -7.52
C PHE A 265 -17.47 -19.36 -6.67
N GLY A 266 -18.70 -19.00 -7.03
CA GLY A 266 -19.86 -19.25 -6.20
C GLY A 266 -19.81 -18.58 -4.82
N CYS A 267 -19.01 -17.50 -4.70
CA CYS A 267 -18.86 -16.73 -3.47
C CYS A 267 -18.57 -15.26 -3.76
N THR A 268 -19.10 -14.39 -2.91
CA THR A 268 -19.04 -12.94 -3.05
C THR A 268 -17.81 -12.34 -2.35
N MET A 269 -17.34 -11.20 -2.84
CA MET A 269 -16.27 -10.40 -2.20
C MET A 269 -16.74 -9.85 -0.84
N LYS A 270 -17.98 -9.42 -0.74
CA LYS A 270 -18.62 -9.04 0.53
C LYS A 270 -19.39 -10.21 1.10
N ARG A 271 -19.45 -10.33 2.43
CA ARG A 271 -20.10 -11.48 3.09
C ARG A 271 -21.63 -11.54 2.89
N THR A 272 -22.27 -10.40 2.73
CA THR A 272 -23.73 -10.26 2.82
C THR A 272 -24.39 -9.85 1.51
N THR A 273 -23.61 -9.47 0.50
CA THR A 273 -24.17 -8.99 -0.78
C THR A 273 -23.15 -9.21 -1.92
N ASP A 274 -23.65 -9.46 -3.11
CA ASP A 274 -22.82 -9.49 -4.31
C ASP A 274 -22.45 -8.08 -4.77
N LEU A 275 -21.41 -8.00 -5.61
CA LEU A 275 -20.85 -6.73 -6.04
C LEU A 275 -21.83 -5.92 -6.90
N ARG A 276 -22.63 -6.56 -7.75
CA ARG A 276 -23.66 -5.89 -8.56
C ARG A 276 -24.65 -5.15 -7.68
N THR A 277 -25.28 -5.87 -6.74
CA THR A 277 -26.24 -5.29 -5.78
C THR A 277 -25.62 -4.16 -4.97
N LEU A 278 -24.36 -4.31 -4.57
CA LEU A 278 -23.64 -3.27 -3.81
C LEU A 278 -23.44 -2.00 -4.65
N ILE A 279 -23.03 -2.13 -5.90
CA ILE A 279 -22.84 -1.02 -6.84
C ILE A 279 -24.14 -0.30 -7.11
N ASP A 280 -25.20 -1.04 -7.42
CA ASP A 280 -26.52 -0.49 -7.77
C ASP A 280 -27.17 0.25 -6.59
N SER A 281 -26.80 -0.09 -5.35
CA SER A 281 -27.24 0.61 -4.14
C SER A 281 -26.38 1.84 -3.78
N GLY A 282 -25.25 2.03 -4.46
CA GLY A 282 -24.31 3.14 -4.22
C GLY A 282 -24.54 4.31 -5.17
N THR A 283 -23.90 5.43 -4.86
CA THR A 283 -23.85 6.62 -5.71
C THR A 283 -22.38 6.97 -5.97
N PRO A 284 -21.95 7.11 -7.23
CA PRO A 284 -20.60 7.57 -7.56
C PRO A 284 -20.32 8.92 -6.92
N TYR A 285 -19.08 9.13 -6.48
CA TYR A 285 -18.67 10.39 -5.89
C TYR A 285 -18.77 11.53 -6.90
N GLN A 286 -19.35 12.65 -6.48
CA GLN A 286 -19.58 13.84 -7.33
C GLN A 286 -18.30 14.56 -7.78
N TYR A 287 -17.17 14.25 -7.11
CA TYR A 287 -15.87 14.88 -7.39
C TYR A 287 -15.09 14.20 -8.53
N ILE A 288 -15.62 13.14 -9.12
CA ILE A 288 -14.97 12.43 -10.22
C ILE A 288 -15.18 13.24 -11.51
N THR A 289 -14.18 14.06 -11.85
CA THR A 289 -14.14 14.74 -13.15
C THR A 289 -13.55 13.82 -14.22
N GLN A 290 -13.82 14.14 -15.51
CA GLN A 290 -13.26 13.37 -16.62
C GLN A 290 -11.72 13.35 -16.58
N GLN A 291 -11.08 14.48 -16.26
CA GLN A 291 -9.63 14.59 -16.14
C GLN A 291 -9.06 13.68 -15.03
N LEU A 292 -9.70 13.67 -13.85
CA LEU A 292 -9.27 12.80 -12.74
C LEU A 292 -9.50 11.33 -13.05
N LYS A 293 -10.60 11.00 -13.75
CA LYS A 293 -10.88 9.65 -14.23
C LYS A 293 -9.76 9.18 -15.18
N GLU A 294 -9.44 9.96 -16.19
CA GLU A 294 -8.38 9.65 -17.16
C GLU A 294 -7.00 9.53 -16.47
N LEU A 295 -6.66 10.47 -15.59
CA LEU A 295 -5.41 10.43 -14.84
C LEU A 295 -5.31 9.18 -13.96
N SER A 296 -6.39 8.81 -13.27
CA SER A 296 -6.38 7.67 -12.36
C SER A 296 -6.30 6.31 -13.06
N ALA A 297 -6.78 6.24 -14.31
CA ALA A 297 -6.72 5.07 -15.19
C ALA A 297 -5.49 5.08 -16.12
N SER A 298 -4.62 6.07 -16.02
CA SER A 298 -3.37 6.15 -16.78
C SER A 298 -2.25 5.42 -16.05
N TYR A 299 -1.35 4.80 -16.81
CA TYR A 299 -0.09 4.27 -16.29
C TYR A 299 1.00 5.34 -16.13
N ASP A 300 0.72 6.58 -16.52
CA ASP A 300 1.63 7.73 -16.45
C ASP A 300 1.01 8.85 -15.63
N TYR A 301 1.72 9.28 -14.58
CA TYR A 301 1.36 10.41 -13.74
C TYR A 301 2.05 11.67 -14.24
N ASN A 302 1.32 12.56 -14.89
CA ASN A 302 1.86 13.71 -15.59
C ASN A 302 1.76 15.04 -14.84
N LEU A 303 1.36 15.04 -13.57
CA LEU A 303 1.27 16.25 -12.75
C LEU A 303 2.51 16.40 -11.84
N PRO A 304 2.89 17.63 -11.47
CA PRO A 304 3.95 17.83 -10.48
C PRO A 304 3.52 17.28 -9.11
N VAL A 305 4.41 16.53 -8.46
CA VAL A 305 4.18 15.99 -7.10
C VAL A 305 4.33 17.08 -6.05
N ILE A 306 5.29 17.99 -6.21
CA ILE A 306 5.47 19.14 -5.34
C ILE A 306 4.96 20.36 -6.08
N LEU A 307 4.02 21.08 -5.47
CA LEU A 307 3.47 22.31 -6.02
C LEU A 307 4.51 23.43 -5.99
N SER A 308 4.55 24.23 -7.05
CA SER A 308 5.34 25.47 -7.09
C SER A 308 4.78 26.51 -6.11
N ASP A 309 5.61 27.51 -5.77
CA ASP A 309 5.20 28.57 -4.82
C ASP A 309 3.99 29.39 -5.32
N ASN A 310 3.78 29.41 -6.63
CA ASN A 310 2.65 30.14 -7.26
C ASN A 310 1.34 29.33 -7.34
N GLU A 311 1.37 28.03 -6.99
CA GLU A 311 0.17 27.21 -6.98
C GLU A 311 -0.38 27.13 -5.55
N GLU A 312 -1.69 27.30 -5.38
CA GLU A 312 -2.32 27.08 -4.07
C GLU A 312 -2.41 25.59 -3.77
N TRP A 313 -2.00 25.19 -2.56
CA TRP A 313 -2.26 23.84 -2.08
C TRP A 313 -3.72 23.75 -1.63
N VAL A 314 -4.45 22.79 -2.19
CA VAL A 314 -5.86 22.57 -1.88
C VAL A 314 -6.05 21.22 -1.21
N LEU A 315 -6.73 21.23 -0.07
CA LEU A 315 -7.09 20.00 0.63
C LEU A 315 -8.00 19.15 -0.28
N PRO A 316 -7.64 17.87 -0.56
CA PRO A 316 -8.44 17.05 -1.46
C PRO A 316 -9.86 16.81 -0.95
N SER A 317 -10.82 16.71 -1.88
CA SER A 317 -12.25 16.51 -1.56
C SER A 317 -12.54 15.25 -0.74
N GLY A 318 -11.68 14.24 -0.83
CA GLY A 318 -11.76 13.01 -0.02
C GLY A 318 -11.09 13.10 1.35
N ALA A 319 -10.42 14.23 1.68
CA ALA A 319 -9.90 14.43 3.02
C ALA A 319 -11.05 14.40 4.04
N TYR A 320 -10.84 13.69 5.13
CA TYR A 320 -11.89 13.44 6.15
C TYR A 320 -13.13 12.69 5.62
N GLY A 321 -13.06 12.17 4.42
CA GLY A 321 -14.14 11.38 3.81
C GLY A 321 -14.31 10.01 4.48
N GLU A 322 -15.31 9.25 4.00
CA GLU A 322 -15.61 7.91 4.50
C GLU A 322 -14.37 7.01 4.45
N MET A 323 -13.86 6.65 5.63
CA MET A 323 -12.73 5.72 5.75
C MET A 323 -13.20 4.29 5.54
N CYS A 324 -12.55 3.58 4.62
CA CYS A 324 -12.65 2.12 4.53
C CYS A 324 -11.89 1.51 5.70
N GLY A 325 -12.57 1.07 6.72
CA GLY A 325 -11.98 0.37 7.84
C GLY A 325 -12.69 -0.95 8.12
N PRO A 326 -12.03 -1.94 8.75
CA PRO A 326 -12.76 -3.03 9.33
C PRO A 326 -13.64 -2.45 10.44
N SER A 327 -14.95 -2.53 10.23
CA SER A 327 -15.96 -2.33 11.29
C SER A 327 -15.74 -3.36 12.39
#